data_8d3e0c95f2262a88fbb245bcaa59423c
#
_entry.id   8d3e0c95f2262a88fbb245bcaa59423c
#
_cell.length_a   1.000
_cell.length_b   1.000
_cell.length_c   1.000
_cell.angle_alpha   90.00
_cell.angle_beta   90.00
_cell.angle_gamma   90.00
#
_symmetry.space_group_name_H-M   'P 1'
#
loop_
_entity.id
_entity.type
_entity.pdbx_description
1 polymer ?
#
loop_
_entity_poly.entity_id
_entity_poly.type
_entity_poly.pdbx_seq_one_letter_code
_entity_poly.pdbx_strand_id
1 'polypeptide(L)'
;HKGPRSAFKFQNYRIRKQKFLCKKCGHTSIAHLTDIQPNNHIIDKVKQTAAMELSENVSQKHIALDNNISTQTVMRAAEGLFVYNKTNFHYLPQNIAFDDFKSGKFATSGMSMILIDSVNHRILDVMKDRGAGQLRAYFNQYSPAARAAVKTITVDLFTPYRAMIKDLFPNANIVADRFHVVTQAYRELNKVRISVMKQFGSDSKEYRQLKRFWKLLMKHENALDYTTSKNRINFKHAY
;
A
#
# COMPACT_ATOMS: atom_id res chain seq x y z
N HIS A 1 -24.80 -14.80 18.79
CA HIS A 1 -24.31 -13.91 17.73
C HIS A 1 -23.23 -13.01 18.29
N LYS A 2 -22.14 -12.83 17.56
CA LYS A 2 -21.06 -11.89 17.90
C LYS A 2 -21.55 -10.46 17.69
N GLY A 3 -21.39 -9.64 18.73
CA GLY A 3 -21.71 -8.21 18.74
C GLY A 3 -20.46 -7.34 18.69
N PRO A 4 -20.62 -6.01 18.59
CA PRO A 4 -19.52 -5.08 18.61
C PRO A 4 -18.76 -5.15 19.94
N ARG A 5 -17.45 -4.86 19.91
CA ARG A 5 -16.62 -4.77 21.10
C ARG A 5 -17.04 -3.55 21.94
N SER A 6 -17.10 -3.69 23.24
CA SER A 6 -17.34 -2.60 24.16
C SER A 6 -16.35 -2.66 25.32
N ALA A 7 -15.68 -1.54 25.62
CA ALA A 7 -14.72 -1.41 26.70
C ALA A 7 -13.69 -2.57 26.74
N PHE A 8 -13.10 -2.89 25.58
CA PHE A 8 -12.13 -3.98 25.39
C PHE A 8 -12.67 -5.40 25.65
N LYS A 9 -13.97 -5.58 25.83
CA LYS A 9 -14.62 -6.88 26.01
C LYS A 9 -15.40 -7.29 24.79
N PHE A 10 -15.30 -8.56 24.40
CA PHE A 10 -16.12 -9.11 23.33
C PHE A 10 -17.54 -9.34 23.82
N GLN A 11 -18.51 -8.93 23.04
CA GLN A 11 -19.91 -9.11 23.34
C GLN A 11 -20.49 -10.25 22.52
N ASN A 12 -21.31 -11.06 23.17
CA ASN A 12 -22.09 -12.09 22.52
C ASN A 12 -23.55 -11.91 22.86
N TYR A 13 -24.43 -11.90 21.88
CA TYR A 13 -25.86 -11.79 22.05
C TYR A 13 -26.52 -13.17 21.98
N ARG A 14 -27.28 -13.53 22.97
CA ARG A 14 -28.18 -14.68 22.92
C ARG A 14 -29.58 -14.18 22.54
N ILE A 15 -30.05 -14.61 21.38
CA ILE A 15 -31.31 -14.17 20.82
C ILE A 15 -32.28 -15.35 20.77
N ARG A 16 -33.48 -15.19 21.33
CA ARG A 16 -34.57 -16.13 21.17
C ARG A 16 -35.45 -15.65 20.02
N LYS A 17 -35.53 -16.43 18.94
CA LYS A 17 -36.39 -16.12 17.80
C LYS A 17 -37.70 -16.82 17.95
N GLN A 18 -38.83 -16.10 17.81
CA GLN A 18 -40.16 -16.66 17.81
C GLN A 18 -40.37 -17.48 16.53
N LYS A 19 -40.86 -18.71 16.70
CA LYS A 19 -41.28 -19.58 15.60
C LYS A 19 -42.81 -19.53 15.50
N PHE A 20 -43.30 -19.31 14.30
CA PHE A 20 -44.73 -19.27 13.99
C PHE A 20 -45.09 -20.49 13.16
N LEU A 21 -46.26 -21.06 13.47
CA LEU A 21 -46.86 -22.15 12.71
C LEU A 21 -48.16 -21.64 12.05
N CYS A 22 -48.23 -21.74 10.74
CA CYS A 22 -49.45 -21.47 10.01
C CYS A 22 -50.48 -22.62 10.25
N LYS A 23 -51.58 -22.30 10.90
CA LYS A 23 -52.62 -23.31 11.18
C LYS A 23 -53.36 -23.82 9.95
N LYS A 24 -53.30 -23.09 8.82
CA LYS A 24 -53.96 -23.48 7.56
C LYS A 24 -53.14 -24.44 6.71
N CYS A 25 -51.85 -24.19 6.59
CA CYS A 25 -50.98 -24.94 5.68
C CYS A 25 -49.81 -25.69 6.36
N GLY A 26 -49.72 -25.61 7.70
CA GLY A 26 -48.63 -26.25 8.47
C GLY A 26 -47.23 -25.64 8.26
N HIS A 27 -47.13 -24.61 7.45
CA HIS A 27 -45.84 -23.96 7.21
C HIS A 27 -45.33 -23.27 8.48
N THR A 28 -44.02 -23.40 8.73
CA THR A 28 -43.36 -22.73 9.87
C THR A 28 -42.48 -21.60 9.41
N SER A 29 -42.57 -20.44 10.03
CA SER A 29 -41.70 -19.28 9.83
C SER A 29 -41.01 -18.88 11.13
N ILE A 30 -39.88 -18.24 11.04
CA ILE A 30 -39.11 -17.73 12.19
C ILE A 30 -39.06 -16.20 12.06
N ALA A 31 -39.24 -15.51 13.18
CA ALA A 31 -39.13 -14.05 13.20
C ALA A 31 -37.79 -13.58 12.64
N HIS A 32 -37.84 -12.66 11.70
CA HIS A 32 -36.68 -12.01 11.13
C HIS A 32 -36.25 -10.83 12.01
N LEU A 33 -34.93 -10.64 12.12
CA LEU A 33 -34.33 -9.50 12.78
C LEU A 33 -33.64 -8.68 11.72
N THR A 34 -33.76 -7.37 11.79
CA THR A 34 -33.20 -6.43 10.80
C THR A 34 -31.67 -6.47 10.77
N ASP A 35 -31.05 -6.66 11.94
CA ASP A 35 -29.59 -6.54 12.10
C ASP A 35 -28.85 -7.87 11.98
N ILE A 36 -29.55 -8.95 11.72
CA ILE A 36 -28.99 -10.31 11.65
C ILE A 36 -29.61 -11.06 10.48
N GLN A 37 -28.82 -11.30 9.47
CA GLN A 37 -29.24 -12.12 8.32
C GLN A 37 -29.54 -13.57 8.76
N PRO A 38 -30.45 -14.27 8.08
CA PRO A 38 -30.69 -15.69 8.32
C PRO A 38 -29.41 -16.49 8.31
N ASN A 39 -29.23 -17.41 9.26
CA ASN A 39 -28.06 -18.28 9.42
C ASN A 39 -26.72 -17.59 9.68
N ASN A 40 -26.71 -16.29 9.94
CA ASN A 40 -25.52 -15.56 10.34
C ASN A 40 -25.30 -15.63 11.86
N HIS A 41 -24.02 -15.78 12.25
CA HIS A 41 -23.59 -15.75 13.66
C HIS A 41 -22.93 -14.41 14.05
N ILE A 42 -22.83 -13.48 13.11
CA ILE A 42 -22.22 -12.16 13.29
C ILE A 42 -23.25 -11.10 12.93
N ILE A 43 -23.42 -10.11 13.79
CA ILE A 43 -24.32 -8.98 13.56
C ILE A 43 -23.76 -8.12 12.42
N ASP A 44 -24.63 -7.62 11.54
CA ASP A 44 -24.22 -6.84 10.38
C ASP A 44 -23.44 -5.56 10.77
N LYS A 45 -23.77 -4.96 11.92
CA LYS A 45 -23.02 -3.83 12.47
C LYS A 45 -21.52 -4.15 12.71
N VAL A 46 -21.17 -5.36 13.14
CA VAL A 46 -19.77 -5.79 13.29
C VAL A 46 -19.06 -5.84 11.95
N LYS A 47 -19.73 -6.33 10.91
CA LYS A 47 -19.18 -6.36 9.54
C LYS A 47 -18.99 -4.95 8.99
N GLN A 48 -19.96 -4.06 9.23
CA GLN A 48 -19.85 -2.64 8.83
C GLN A 48 -18.67 -1.95 9.52
N THR A 49 -18.54 -2.11 10.85
CA THR A 49 -17.41 -1.57 11.60
C THR A 49 -16.08 -2.09 11.05
N ALA A 50 -15.95 -3.41 10.86
CA ALA A 50 -14.74 -4.03 10.34
C ALA A 50 -14.38 -3.54 8.92
N ALA A 51 -15.37 -3.27 8.08
CA ALA A 51 -15.13 -2.72 6.74
C ALA A 51 -14.73 -1.24 6.79
N MET A 52 -15.32 -0.45 7.69
CA MET A 52 -14.92 0.95 7.88
C MET A 52 -13.49 1.07 8.42
N GLU A 53 -13.09 0.20 9.34
CA GLU A 53 -11.72 0.17 9.89
C GLU A 53 -10.65 -0.17 8.82
N LEU A 54 -11.02 -0.76 7.69
CA LEU A 54 -10.10 -0.98 6.56
C LEU A 54 -9.67 0.31 5.86
N SER A 55 -10.40 1.41 6.05
CA SER A 55 -9.96 2.74 5.59
C SER A 55 -8.88 3.35 6.47
N GLU A 56 -8.70 2.81 7.68
CA GLU A 56 -7.66 3.23 8.61
C GLU A 56 -6.33 2.51 8.29
N ASN A 57 -5.24 3.07 8.76
CA ASN A 57 -3.91 2.47 8.55
C ASN A 57 -3.65 1.28 9.51
N VAL A 58 -4.55 0.30 9.49
CA VAL A 58 -4.58 -0.85 10.39
C VAL A 58 -4.59 -2.16 9.61
N SER A 59 -3.87 -3.17 10.10
CA SER A 59 -3.83 -4.47 9.43
C SER A 59 -5.13 -5.24 9.56
N GLN A 60 -5.51 -6.00 8.52
CA GLN A 60 -6.68 -6.90 8.56
C GLN A 60 -6.68 -7.87 9.75
N LYS A 61 -5.49 -8.33 10.17
CA LYS A 61 -5.33 -9.18 11.34
C LYS A 61 -5.73 -8.46 12.63
N HIS A 62 -5.37 -7.19 12.75
CA HIS A 62 -5.74 -6.37 13.90
C HIS A 62 -7.24 -6.12 13.93
N ILE A 63 -7.83 -5.72 12.81
CA ILE A 63 -9.29 -5.55 12.66
C ILE A 63 -10.04 -6.83 13.04
N ALA A 64 -9.55 -7.98 12.58
CA ALA A 64 -10.14 -9.27 12.89
C ALA A 64 -10.12 -9.58 14.40
N LEU A 65 -8.99 -9.31 15.07
CA LEU A 65 -8.84 -9.48 16.52
C LEU A 65 -9.75 -8.53 17.28
N ASP A 66 -9.79 -7.26 16.92
CA ASP A 66 -10.58 -6.24 17.62
C ASP A 66 -12.09 -6.52 17.51
N ASN A 67 -12.54 -7.01 16.37
CA ASN A 67 -13.94 -7.34 16.15
C ASN A 67 -14.30 -8.80 16.49
N ASN A 68 -13.35 -9.61 16.99
CA ASN A 68 -13.54 -11.05 17.29
C ASN A 68 -14.12 -11.84 16.11
N ILE A 69 -13.62 -11.58 14.92
CA ILE A 69 -13.99 -12.28 13.68
C ILE A 69 -12.74 -12.80 12.97
N SER A 70 -12.90 -13.60 11.94
CA SER A 70 -11.77 -14.04 11.13
C SER A 70 -11.36 -12.96 10.11
N THR A 71 -10.09 -12.96 9.70
CA THR A 71 -9.59 -12.10 8.61
C THR A 71 -10.39 -12.31 7.33
N GLN A 72 -10.82 -13.54 7.05
CA GLN A 72 -11.68 -13.84 5.91
C GLN A 72 -13.06 -13.16 6.02
N THR A 73 -13.59 -13.00 7.24
CA THR A 73 -14.84 -12.28 7.45
C THR A 73 -14.65 -10.77 7.22
N VAL A 74 -13.50 -10.21 7.62
CA VAL A 74 -13.14 -8.81 7.32
C VAL A 74 -13.12 -8.56 5.81
N MET A 75 -12.50 -9.45 5.05
CA MET A 75 -12.44 -9.35 3.58
C MET A 75 -13.83 -9.41 2.94
N ARG A 76 -14.67 -10.39 3.34
CA ARG A 76 -16.06 -10.50 2.84
C ARG A 76 -16.91 -9.28 3.20
N ALA A 77 -16.69 -8.69 4.38
CA ALA A 77 -17.38 -7.48 4.79
C ALA A 77 -16.99 -6.30 3.89
N ALA A 78 -15.72 -6.18 3.54
CA ALA A 78 -15.23 -5.18 2.60
C ALA A 78 -15.88 -5.34 1.21
N GLU A 79 -15.84 -6.55 0.65
CA GLU A 79 -16.45 -6.87 -0.64
C GLU A 79 -17.96 -6.52 -0.71
N GLY A 80 -18.68 -6.68 0.41
CA GLY A 80 -20.10 -6.38 0.50
C GLY A 80 -20.47 -4.90 0.67
N LEU A 81 -19.55 -4.08 1.16
CA LEU A 81 -19.81 -2.67 1.48
C LEU A 81 -19.15 -1.69 0.51
N PHE A 82 -18.03 -2.05 -0.07
CA PHE A 82 -17.38 -1.19 -1.07
C PHE A 82 -18.06 -1.32 -2.42
N VAL A 83 -18.67 -0.24 -2.85
CA VAL A 83 -19.11 -0.08 -4.23
C VAL A 83 -17.88 0.33 -5.04
N TYR A 84 -17.41 -0.55 -5.91
CA TYR A 84 -16.33 -0.22 -6.83
C TYR A 84 -16.84 0.82 -7.83
N ASN A 85 -16.36 2.05 -7.71
CA ASN A 85 -16.60 3.06 -8.74
C ASN A 85 -15.89 2.61 -10.01
N LYS A 86 -16.63 2.56 -11.12
CA LYS A 86 -16.03 2.30 -12.43
C LYS A 86 -15.06 3.44 -12.78
N THR A 87 -13.87 3.07 -13.22
CA THR A 87 -12.87 4.04 -13.67
C THR A 87 -13.43 4.92 -14.78
N ASN A 88 -13.32 6.24 -14.63
CA ASN A 88 -13.73 7.18 -15.67
C ASN A 88 -12.59 7.37 -16.68
N PHE A 89 -12.67 6.67 -17.79
CA PHE A 89 -11.66 6.73 -18.86
C PHE A 89 -11.70 8.02 -19.70
N HIS A 90 -12.57 8.96 -19.40
CA HIS A 90 -12.62 10.29 -20.04
C HIS A 90 -11.90 11.37 -19.26
N TYR A 91 -11.37 11.06 -18.09
CA TYR A 91 -10.71 12.03 -17.23
C TYR A 91 -9.46 11.45 -16.55
N LEU A 92 -8.38 12.24 -16.58
CA LEU A 92 -7.18 12.06 -15.77
C LEU A 92 -6.79 13.38 -15.13
N PRO A 93 -6.29 13.40 -13.88
CA PRO A 93 -5.68 14.59 -13.29
C PRO A 93 -4.49 15.07 -14.10
N GLN A 94 -4.21 16.37 -14.05
CA GLN A 94 -3.07 16.95 -14.75
C GLN A 94 -1.72 16.45 -14.22
N ASN A 95 -1.65 16.10 -12.95
CA ASN A 95 -0.44 15.62 -12.29
C ASN A 95 -0.70 14.24 -11.69
N ILE A 96 -0.13 13.23 -12.29
CA ILE A 96 -0.28 11.85 -11.85
C ILE A 96 1.07 11.28 -11.43
N ALA A 97 1.04 10.30 -10.57
CA ALA A 97 2.20 9.48 -10.26
C ALA A 97 1.82 8.01 -10.31
N PHE A 98 2.76 7.18 -10.69
CA PHE A 98 2.61 5.75 -10.56
C PHE A 98 3.91 5.11 -10.08
N ASP A 99 3.74 4.11 -9.23
CA ASP A 99 4.82 3.37 -8.61
C ASP A 99 4.46 1.89 -8.56
N ASP A 100 5.47 1.03 -8.54
CA ASP A 100 5.24 -0.39 -8.42
C ASP A 100 5.40 -0.86 -6.96
N PHE A 101 4.57 -1.83 -6.57
CA PHE A 101 4.63 -2.42 -5.25
C PHE A 101 4.46 -3.94 -5.29
N LYS A 102 4.99 -4.60 -4.26
CA LYS A 102 4.88 -6.05 -4.14
C LYS A 102 3.49 -6.45 -3.69
N SER A 103 2.73 -7.09 -4.57
CA SER A 103 1.35 -7.53 -4.35
C SER A 103 1.19 -9.05 -4.15
N GLY A 104 2.29 -9.80 -4.19
CA GLY A 104 2.28 -11.26 -3.98
C GLY A 104 1.47 -12.00 -5.04
N LYS A 105 0.54 -12.84 -4.60
CA LYS A 105 -0.27 -13.70 -5.49
C LYS A 105 -1.33 -12.94 -6.31
N PHE A 106 -1.56 -11.65 -6.04
CA PHE A 106 -2.52 -10.85 -6.78
C PHE A 106 -2.07 -10.62 -8.23
N ALA A 107 -0.79 -10.35 -8.43
CA ALA A 107 -0.20 -10.17 -9.75
C ALA A 107 0.57 -11.41 -10.21
N THR A 108 0.58 -11.67 -11.52
CA THR A 108 1.34 -12.79 -12.12
C THR A 108 2.85 -12.63 -11.88
N SER A 109 3.34 -11.39 -11.99
CA SER A 109 4.74 -11.01 -11.70
C SER A 109 5.05 -10.87 -10.20
N GLY A 110 4.04 -10.95 -9.32
CA GLY A 110 4.14 -10.63 -7.91
C GLY A 110 4.23 -9.13 -7.62
N MET A 111 4.16 -8.28 -8.64
CA MET A 111 4.26 -6.82 -8.58
C MET A 111 3.07 -6.17 -9.27
N SER A 112 2.46 -5.21 -8.59
CA SER A 112 1.34 -4.41 -9.10
C SER A 112 1.76 -2.95 -9.22
N MET A 113 0.98 -2.18 -9.97
CA MET A 113 1.19 -0.75 -10.14
C MET A 113 0.05 0.02 -9.47
N ILE A 114 0.38 1.07 -8.74
CA ILE A 114 -0.58 2.03 -8.19
C ILE A 114 -0.54 3.32 -9.00
N LEU A 115 -1.71 3.85 -9.32
CA LEU A 115 -1.88 5.15 -9.98
C LEU A 115 -2.51 6.13 -8.99
N ILE A 116 -1.89 7.29 -8.82
CA ILE A 116 -2.35 8.30 -7.87
C ILE A 116 -2.39 9.69 -8.51
N ASP A 117 -3.29 10.53 -8.02
CA ASP A 117 -3.25 11.98 -8.21
C ASP A 117 -2.14 12.57 -7.32
N SER A 118 -1.09 13.15 -7.92
CA SER A 118 0.07 13.67 -7.18
C SER A 118 -0.25 14.90 -6.33
N VAL A 119 -1.36 15.59 -6.60
CA VAL A 119 -1.76 16.81 -5.86
C VAL A 119 -2.57 16.44 -4.62
N ASN A 120 -3.56 15.58 -4.79
CA ASN A 120 -4.51 15.23 -3.74
C ASN A 120 -4.13 13.94 -2.99
N HIS A 121 -3.08 13.24 -3.45
CA HIS A 121 -2.64 11.95 -2.93
C HIS A 121 -3.73 10.86 -2.94
N ARG A 122 -4.73 10.99 -3.83
CA ARG A 122 -5.81 10.03 -3.97
C ARG A 122 -5.40 8.90 -4.89
N ILE A 123 -5.66 7.68 -4.48
CA ILE A 123 -5.52 6.52 -5.34
C ILE A 123 -6.60 6.61 -6.42
N LEU A 124 -6.18 6.57 -7.68
CA LEU A 124 -7.06 6.57 -8.84
C LEU A 124 -7.39 5.14 -9.26
N ASP A 125 -6.36 4.28 -9.28
CA ASP A 125 -6.53 2.87 -9.61
C ASP A 125 -5.34 2.02 -9.14
N VAL A 126 -5.54 0.71 -9.10
CA VAL A 126 -4.51 -0.29 -8.82
C VAL A 126 -4.50 -1.32 -9.94
N MET A 127 -3.45 -1.31 -10.74
CA MET A 127 -3.28 -2.22 -11.87
C MET A 127 -2.61 -3.51 -11.42
N LYS A 128 -3.13 -4.64 -11.91
CA LYS A 128 -2.71 -5.98 -11.48
C LYS A 128 -1.23 -6.26 -11.76
N ASP A 129 -0.68 -5.78 -12.85
CA ASP A 129 0.70 -6.00 -13.28
C ASP A 129 1.38 -4.69 -13.67
N ARG A 130 2.71 -4.67 -13.63
CA ARG A 130 3.55 -3.52 -13.99
C ARG A 130 4.17 -3.61 -15.39
N GLY A 131 3.90 -4.66 -16.13
CA GLY A 131 4.47 -4.87 -17.45
C GLY A 131 4.11 -3.75 -18.42
N ALA A 132 5.05 -3.25 -19.21
CA ALA A 132 4.84 -2.13 -20.13
C ALA A 132 3.68 -2.38 -21.13
N GLY A 133 3.48 -3.61 -21.57
CA GLY A 133 2.36 -3.99 -22.44
C GLY A 133 1.00 -3.86 -21.74
N GLN A 134 0.89 -4.32 -20.51
CA GLN A 134 -0.33 -4.24 -19.70
C GLN A 134 -0.64 -2.78 -19.32
N LEU A 135 0.37 -2.01 -18.95
CA LEU A 135 0.19 -0.58 -18.67
C LEU A 135 -0.23 0.18 -19.92
N ARG A 136 0.36 -0.14 -21.08
CA ARG A 136 -0.05 0.45 -22.36
C ARG A 136 -1.50 0.10 -22.71
N ALA A 137 -1.90 -1.14 -22.52
CA ALA A 137 -3.30 -1.58 -22.74
C ALA A 137 -4.27 -0.87 -21.78
N TYR A 138 -3.88 -0.70 -20.51
CA TYR A 138 -4.67 0.01 -19.52
C TYR A 138 -4.84 1.50 -19.89
N PHE A 139 -3.76 2.22 -20.15
CA PHE A 139 -3.83 3.65 -20.46
C PHE A 139 -4.47 3.94 -21.81
N ASN A 140 -4.44 3.01 -22.76
CA ASN A 140 -5.16 3.16 -24.01
C ASN A 140 -6.69 3.11 -23.87
N GLN A 141 -7.23 2.69 -22.73
CA GLN A 141 -8.66 2.82 -22.42
C GLN A 141 -9.06 4.27 -22.17
N TYR A 142 -8.13 5.11 -21.73
CA TYR A 142 -8.38 6.55 -21.59
C TYR A 142 -8.45 7.23 -22.95
N SER A 143 -9.40 8.16 -23.06
CA SER A 143 -9.52 8.96 -24.28
C SER A 143 -8.22 9.71 -24.60
N PRO A 144 -7.89 9.93 -25.87
CA PRO A 144 -6.73 10.73 -26.26
C PRO A 144 -6.70 12.12 -25.60
N ALA A 145 -7.86 12.75 -25.46
CA ALA A 145 -8.02 14.02 -24.80
C ALA A 145 -7.64 13.98 -23.30
N ALA A 146 -8.08 12.93 -22.58
CA ALA A 146 -7.71 12.73 -21.18
C ALA A 146 -6.21 12.52 -21.00
N ARG A 147 -5.58 11.75 -21.89
CA ARG A 147 -4.12 11.52 -21.87
C ARG A 147 -3.34 12.79 -22.23
N ALA A 148 -3.81 13.58 -23.19
CA ALA A 148 -3.18 14.84 -23.57
C ALA A 148 -3.33 15.95 -22.53
N ALA A 149 -4.31 15.86 -21.62
CA ALA A 149 -4.52 16.78 -20.52
C ALA A 149 -3.50 16.60 -19.37
N VAL A 150 -2.79 15.48 -19.31
CA VAL A 150 -1.77 15.21 -18.29
C VAL A 150 -0.53 16.06 -18.57
N LYS A 151 -0.10 16.81 -17.56
CA LYS A 151 1.04 17.75 -17.64
C LYS A 151 2.31 17.16 -17.00
N THR A 152 2.17 16.44 -15.90
CA THR A 152 3.32 15.83 -15.22
C THR A 152 3.04 14.38 -14.83
N ILE A 153 4.05 13.55 -14.97
CA ILE A 153 4.01 12.15 -14.55
C ILE A 153 5.23 11.87 -13.69
N THR A 154 4.99 11.63 -12.39
CA THR A 154 6.04 11.18 -11.48
C THR A 154 6.15 9.67 -11.53
N VAL A 155 7.36 9.17 -11.75
CA VAL A 155 7.61 7.74 -11.92
C VAL A 155 9.02 7.38 -11.46
N ASP A 156 9.23 6.09 -11.14
CA ASP A 156 10.56 5.55 -10.90
C ASP A 156 11.51 5.74 -12.11
N LEU A 157 12.81 5.69 -11.84
CA LEU A 157 13.87 5.83 -12.84
C LEU A 157 13.93 4.68 -13.88
N PHE A 158 12.98 3.75 -13.86
CA PHE A 158 12.96 2.60 -14.76
C PHE A 158 12.76 3.02 -16.23
N THR A 159 13.81 2.81 -17.04
CA THR A 159 13.87 3.28 -18.42
C THR A 159 12.68 2.89 -19.31
N PRO A 160 12.13 1.67 -19.25
CA PRO A 160 10.99 1.26 -20.08
C PRO A 160 9.74 2.12 -19.89
N TYR A 161 9.53 2.69 -18.69
CA TYR A 161 8.38 3.57 -18.45
C TYR A 161 8.49 4.88 -19.21
N ARG A 162 9.70 5.43 -19.36
CA ARG A 162 9.92 6.70 -20.07
C ARG A 162 9.48 6.66 -21.53
N ALA A 163 9.82 5.59 -22.25
CA ALA A 163 9.42 5.44 -23.65
C ALA A 163 7.87 5.30 -23.76
N MET A 164 7.28 4.46 -22.91
CA MET A 164 5.83 4.27 -22.85
C MET A 164 5.10 5.58 -22.54
N ILE A 165 5.57 6.36 -21.57
CA ILE A 165 4.94 7.62 -21.17
C ILE A 165 4.97 8.62 -22.32
N LYS A 166 6.08 8.77 -23.01
CA LYS A 166 6.19 9.68 -24.15
C LYS A 166 5.21 9.37 -25.27
N ASP A 167 4.95 8.06 -25.52
CA ASP A 167 4.00 7.63 -26.53
C ASP A 167 2.54 7.87 -26.11
N LEU A 168 2.24 7.62 -24.82
CA LEU A 168 0.86 7.65 -24.32
C LEU A 168 0.40 9.05 -23.90
N PHE A 169 1.31 9.88 -23.42
CA PHE A 169 1.05 11.19 -22.84
C PHE A 169 1.90 12.27 -23.51
N PRO A 170 1.47 12.75 -24.69
CA PRO A 170 2.30 13.59 -25.55
C PRO A 170 2.72 14.92 -24.92
N ASN A 171 1.91 15.45 -23.98
CA ASN A 171 2.13 16.73 -23.34
C ASN A 171 2.76 16.62 -21.94
N ALA A 172 3.03 15.41 -21.46
CA ALA A 172 3.46 15.21 -20.10
C ALA A 172 4.99 15.33 -19.93
N ASN A 173 5.40 16.09 -18.94
CA ASN A 173 6.77 16.08 -18.44
C ASN A 173 6.98 14.92 -17.46
N ILE A 174 8.05 14.16 -17.66
CA ILE A 174 8.40 13.06 -16.78
C ILE A 174 9.23 13.60 -15.62
N VAL A 175 8.77 13.36 -14.40
CA VAL A 175 9.43 13.74 -13.16
C VAL A 175 9.94 12.45 -12.50
N ALA A 176 11.23 12.42 -12.18
CA ALA A 176 11.78 11.30 -11.43
C ALA A 176 11.36 11.38 -9.96
N ASP A 177 10.92 10.27 -9.38
CA ASP A 177 10.62 10.22 -7.97
C ASP A 177 11.88 10.45 -7.13
N ARG A 178 11.81 11.45 -6.24
CA ARG A 178 12.90 11.85 -5.35
C ARG A 178 13.43 10.69 -4.51
N PHE A 179 12.55 9.83 -3.99
CA PHE A 179 12.95 8.70 -3.17
C PHE A 179 13.87 7.76 -3.95
N HIS A 180 13.53 7.44 -5.18
CA HIS A 180 14.32 6.56 -6.04
C HIS A 180 15.66 7.19 -6.42
N VAL A 181 15.70 8.51 -6.68
CA VAL A 181 16.95 9.25 -6.96
C VAL A 181 17.88 9.19 -5.75
N VAL A 182 17.40 9.53 -4.56
CA VAL A 182 18.19 9.51 -3.32
C VAL A 182 18.65 8.09 -2.98
N THR A 183 17.77 7.11 -3.12
CA THR A 183 18.09 5.71 -2.87
C THR A 183 19.17 5.21 -3.83
N GLN A 184 19.12 5.61 -5.10
CA GLN A 184 20.13 5.27 -6.08
C GLN A 184 21.49 5.89 -5.72
N ALA A 185 21.52 7.16 -5.33
CA ALA A 185 22.73 7.82 -4.88
C ALA A 185 23.36 7.10 -3.67
N TYR A 186 22.55 6.72 -2.70
CA TYR A 186 23.03 5.94 -1.55
C TYR A 186 23.56 4.54 -1.94
N ARG A 187 22.93 3.89 -2.90
CA ARG A 187 23.42 2.58 -3.40
C ARG A 187 24.78 2.72 -4.04
N GLU A 188 25.00 3.74 -4.85
CA GLU A 188 26.29 3.98 -5.51
C GLU A 188 27.37 4.36 -4.49
N LEU A 189 27.07 5.26 -3.55
CA LEU A 189 27.98 5.59 -2.45
C LEU A 189 28.37 4.34 -1.65
N ASN A 190 27.43 3.46 -1.36
CA ASN A 190 27.73 2.22 -0.66
C ASN A 190 28.60 1.24 -1.47
N LYS A 191 28.42 1.19 -2.78
CA LYS A 191 29.32 0.42 -3.66
C LYS A 191 30.77 0.93 -3.59
N VAL A 192 30.95 2.25 -3.68
CA VAL A 192 32.27 2.89 -3.54
C VAL A 192 32.88 2.56 -2.17
N ARG A 193 32.11 2.74 -1.09
CA ARG A 193 32.55 2.36 0.26
C ARG A 193 33.02 0.91 0.34
N ILE A 194 32.27 -0.03 -0.22
CA ILE A 194 32.63 -1.45 -0.21
C ILE A 194 33.89 -1.71 -1.04
N SER A 195 34.03 -1.05 -2.18
CA SER A 195 35.21 -1.16 -3.03
C SER A 195 36.46 -0.69 -2.29
N VAL A 196 36.40 0.49 -1.65
CA VAL A 196 37.50 1.03 -0.84
C VAL A 196 37.80 0.11 0.35
N MET A 197 36.75 -0.35 1.07
CA MET A 197 36.91 -1.23 2.22
C MET A 197 37.67 -2.53 1.85
N LYS A 198 37.42 -3.08 0.67
CA LYS A 198 38.07 -4.32 0.20
C LYS A 198 39.56 -4.15 -0.16
N GLN A 199 40.05 -2.91 -0.29
CA GLN A 199 41.47 -2.65 -0.50
C GLN A 199 42.31 -2.82 0.76
N PHE A 200 41.65 -2.84 1.94
CA PHE A 200 42.30 -3.04 3.23
C PHE A 200 42.12 -4.49 3.71
N GLY A 201 43.11 -4.98 4.46
CA GLY A 201 43.04 -6.28 5.10
C GLY A 201 41.89 -6.31 6.13
N SER A 202 41.22 -7.47 6.28
CA SER A 202 40.05 -7.64 7.16
C SER A 202 40.29 -7.24 8.62
N ASP A 203 41.56 -7.31 9.09
CA ASP A 203 41.98 -7.00 10.43
C ASP A 203 42.47 -5.55 10.60
N SER A 204 42.50 -4.78 9.52
CA SER A 204 42.92 -3.39 9.56
C SER A 204 41.87 -2.51 10.27
N LYS A 205 42.31 -1.39 10.78
CA LYS A 205 41.45 -0.38 11.42
C LYS A 205 40.47 0.20 10.40
N GLU A 206 40.93 0.50 9.21
CA GLU A 206 40.20 1.09 8.10
C GLU A 206 39.06 0.19 7.63
N TYR A 207 39.31 -1.10 7.44
CA TYR A 207 38.28 -2.08 7.11
C TYR A 207 37.17 -2.11 8.15
N ARG A 208 37.57 -2.22 9.45
CA ARG A 208 36.59 -2.27 10.57
C ARG A 208 35.78 -0.98 10.69
N GLN A 209 36.38 0.18 10.48
CA GLN A 209 35.68 1.46 10.50
C GLN A 209 34.68 1.59 9.36
N LEU A 210 35.05 1.33 8.12
CA LEU A 210 34.20 1.38 6.96
C LEU A 210 33.05 0.35 7.05
N LYS A 211 33.29 -0.82 7.66
CA LYS A 211 32.27 -1.83 7.88
C LYS A 211 31.26 -1.44 8.96
N ARG A 212 31.75 -0.93 10.09
CA ARG A 212 30.92 -0.67 11.28
C ARG A 212 30.12 0.63 11.19
N PHE A 213 30.73 1.68 10.64
CA PHE A 213 30.20 3.03 10.71
C PHE A 213 29.61 3.55 9.37
N TRP A 214 29.32 2.68 8.46
CA TRP A 214 28.82 3.03 7.13
C TRP A 214 27.58 3.94 7.15
N LYS A 215 26.71 3.84 8.18
CA LYS A 215 25.52 4.69 8.32
C LYS A 215 25.87 6.16 8.57
N LEU A 216 27.05 6.46 9.10
CA LEU A 216 27.50 7.86 9.30
C LEU A 216 27.80 8.54 7.97
N LEU A 217 28.31 7.81 6.99
CA LEU A 217 28.56 8.31 5.63
C LEU A 217 27.27 8.68 4.89
N MET A 218 26.13 8.18 5.35
CA MET A 218 24.82 8.44 4.76
C MET A 218 24.05 9.56 5.48
N LYS A 219 24.60 10.11 6.57
CA LYS A 219 23.97 11.20 7.31
C LYS A 219 24.42 12.55 6.76
N HIS A 220 23.51 13.51 6.80
CA HIS A 220 23.87 14.91 6.60
C HIS A 220 24.78 15.38 7.72
N GLU A 221 25.72 16.25 7.44
CA GLU A 221 26.71 16.76 8.42
C GLU A 221 26.04 17.30 9.68
N ASN A 222 24.97 18.08 9.54
CA ASN A 222 24.22 18.64 10.67
C ASN A 222 23.48 17.59 11.53
N ALA A 223 23.37 16.36 11.04
CA ALA A 223 22.75 15.24 11.77
C ALA A 223 23.80 14.36 12.48
N LEU A 224 25.08 14.72 12.40
CA LEU A 224 26.16 14.05 13.10
C LEU A 224 26.30 14.63 14.50
N ASP A 225 26.16 13.79 15.51
CA ASP A 225 26.38 14.15 16.90
C ASP A 225 27.86 13.87 17.25
N TYR A 226 28.61 14.93 17.46
CA TYR A 226 30.02 14.86 17.82
C TYR A 226 30.25 14.82 19.34
N THR A 227 29.21 14.94 20.17
CA THR A 227 29.29 15.01 21.61
C THR A 227 29.33 13.63 22.28
N THR A 228 28.69 12.64 21.67
CA THR A 228 28.69 11.28 22.21
C THR A 228 29.86 10.44 21.69
N SER A 229 30.45 9.62 22.57
CA SER A 229 31.61 8.77 22.24
C SER A 229 31.33 7.78 21.11
N LYS A 230 30.07 7.45 20.84
CA LYS A 230 29.66 6.56 19.74
C LYS A 230 29.84 7.20 18.34
N ASN A 231 29.83 8.52 18.27
CA ASN A 231 29.98 9.29 17.02
C ASN A 231 31.35 9.97 16.87
N ARG A 232 32.25 9.80 17.85
CA ARG A 232 33.63 10.27 17.81
C ARG A 232 34.49 9.43 16.85
N ILE A 233 34.07 9.30 15.61
CA ILE A 233 35.01 9.02 14.53
C ILE A 233 35.50 10.39 14.11
N ASN A 234 36.75 10.67 14.47
CA ASN A 234 37.44 11.82 13.93
C ASN A 234 37.56 11.63 12.41
N PHE A 235 36.63 12.18 11.66
CA PHE A 235 36.68 12.22 10.20
C PHE A 235 37.97 12.89 9.71
N LYS A 236 38.64 13.72 10.53
CA LYS A 236 39.94 14.33 10.23
C LYS A 236 41.08 13.31 10.06
N HIS A 237 40.90 12.06 10.44
CA HIS A 237 41.94 11.02 10.30
C HIS A 237 41.51 9.85 9.41
N ALA A 238 40.43 10.00 8.64
CA ALA A 238 39.94 8.99 7.72
C ALA A 238 40.22 9.33 6.24
N TYR A 239 40.94 10.42 6.00
CA TYR A 239 41.54 10.83 4.70
C TYR A 239 43.04 10.87 4.78
#